data_2518b1120e5ac41880ad5afcf9450697
#
_entry.id   2518b1120e5ac41880ad5afcf9450697
#
_cell.length_a   1.000
_cell.length_b   1.000
_cell.length_c   1.000
_cell.angle_alpha   90.00
_cell.angle_beta   90.00
_cell.angle_gamma   90.00
#
_symmetry.space_group_name_H-M   'P 1'
#
loop_
_entity.id
_entity.type
_entity.pdbx_description
1 polymer ?
#
loop_
_entity_poly.entity_id
_entity_poly.type
_entity_poly.pdbx_seq_one_letter_code
_entity_poly.pdbx_strand_id
1 'polypeptide(L)'
;MMAIDDLLAAISTLQRNDLERWIREDLVAPQQAAGALLFSDEECARIRLICTLSYELDIDGGTLPVVMSLLDQLYDTRQRLSSLTRAVAAQDKTIQAAIVAAMSAGGAESDRDREPRS
;
A
#
# COMPACT_ATOMS: atom_id res chain seq x y z
N MET A 1 19.45 -3.06 2.72
CA MET A 1 19.04 -3.01 1.31
C MET A 1 19.56 -4.25 0.58
N MET A 2 18.79 -4.75 -0.36
CA MET A 2 19.08 -6.00 -1.04
C MET A 2 19.39 -5.76 -2.52
N ALA A 3 20.46 -6.37 -3.03
CA ALA A 3 20.79 -6.32 -4.46
C ALA A 3 19.86 -7.26 -5.25
N ILE A 4 19.74 -7.00 -6.57
CA ILE A 4 18.82 -7.76 -7.42
C ILE A 4 19.10 -9.27 -7.41
N ASP A 5 20.36 -9.67 -7.43
CA ASP A 5 20.72 -11.10 -7.43
C ASP A 5 20.37 -11.77 -6.11
N ASP A 6 20.54 -11.07 -4.99
CA ASP A 6 20.16 -11.57 -3.66
C ASP A 6 18.62 -11.69 -3.55
N LEU A 7 17.90 -10.75 -4.12
CA LEU A 7 16.43 -10.76 -4.15
C LEU A 7 15.91 -11.96 -4.97
N LEU A 8 16.51 -12.20 -6.14
CA LEU A 8 16.15 -13.34 -6.99
C LEU A 8 16.48 -14.67 -6.32
N ALA A 9 17.53 -14.72 -5.52
CA ALA A 9 17.87 -15.91 -4.74
C ALA A 9 16.91 -16.12 -3.56
N ALA A 10 16.44 -15.03 -2.93
CA ALA A 10 15.56 -15.08 -1.78
C ALA A 10 14.10 -15.44 -2.16
N ILE A 11 13.65 -15.02 -3.33
CA ILE A 11 12.29 -15.29 -3.83
C ILE A 11 12.41 -16.24 -5.02
N SER A 12 12.29 -17.53 -4.76
CA SER A 12 12.57 -18.59 -5.75
C SER A 12 11.60 -18.55 -6.95
N THR A 13 10.40 -18.05 -6.77
CA THR A 13 9.39 -17.96 -7.83
C THR A 13 9.56 -16.74 -8.73
N LEU A 14 10.32 -15.74 -8.27
CA LEU A 14 10.50 -14.48 -8.98
C LEU A 14 11.35 -14.68 -10.24
N GLN A 15 10.82 -14.24 -11.38
CA GLN A 15 11.54 -14.23 -12.65
C GLN A 15 12.18 -12.86 -12.88
N ARG A 16 13.43 -12.85 -13.32
CA ARG A 16 14.17 -11.61 -13.60
C ARG A 16 13.43 -10.73 -14.62
N ASN A 17 12.89 -11.33 -15.66
CA ASN A 17 12.15 -10.60 -16.71
C ASN A 17 10.91 -9.89 -16.15
N ASP A 18 10.21 -10.53 -15.24
CA ASP A 18 9.03 -9.94 -14.59
C ASP A 18 9.44 -8.76 -13.71
N LEU A 19 10.48 -8.93 -12.92
CA LEU A 19 11.00 -7.86 -12.05
C LEU A 19 11.43 -6.64 -12.88
N GLU A 20 12.15 -6.86 -13.97
CA GLU A 20 12.57 -5.78 -14.88
C GLU A 20 11.37 -5.05 -15.48
N ARG A 21 10.33 -5.78 -15.87
CA ARG A 21 9.09 -5.20 -16.37
C ARG A 21 8.40 -4.36 -15.30
N TRP A 22 8.29 -4.88 -14.07
CA TRP A 22 7.66 -4.15 -12.97
C TRP A 22 8.40 -2.87 -12.62
N ILE A 23 9.73 -2.86 -12.73
CA ILE A 23 10.53 -1.64 -12.58
C ILE A 23 10.20 -0.64 -13.68
N ARG A 24 10.12 -1.09 -14.94
CA ARG A 24 9.77 -0.22 -16.08
C ARG A 24 8.37 0.37 -15.96
N GLU A 25 7.43 -0.37 -15.36
CA GLU A 25 6.04 0.04 -15.17
C GLU A 25 5.83 0.83 -13.88
N ASP A 26 6.89 1.16 -13.17
CA ASP A 26 6.87 1.90 -11.89
C ASP A 26 6.07 1.19 -10.78
N LEU A 27 5.92 -0.12 -10.88
CA LEU A 27 5.30 -0.92 -9.81
C LEU A 27 6.27 -1.13 -8.65
N VAL A 28 7.56 -1.07 -8.93
CA VAL A 28 8.65 -1.24 -7.98
C VAL A 28 9.66 -0.14 -8.21
N ALA A 29 10.17 0.45 -7.14
CA ALA A 29 11.11 1.57 -7.20
C ALA A 29 12.43 1.24 -6.49
N PRO A 30 13.38 0.59 -7.18
CA PRO A 30 14.70 0.37 -6.60
C PRO A 30 15.48 1.68 -6.49
N GLN A 31 16.42 1.73 -5.57
CA GLN A 31 17.36 2.84 -5.46
C GLN A 31 18.64 2.49 -6.22
N GLN A 32 19.19 3.47 -6.92
CA GLN A 32 20.45 3.33 -7.63
C GLN A 32 21.58 3.86 -6.76
N ALA A 33 22.55 3.00 -6.42
CA ALA A 33 23.71 3.35 -5.63
C ALA A 33 24.93 2.64 -6.17
N ALA A 34 26.01 3.39 -6.43
CA ALA A 34 27.29 2.87 -6.93
C ALA A 34 27.14 2.01 -8.20
N GLY A 35 26.21 2.37 -9.09
CA GLY A 35 25.95 1.65 -10.33
C GLY A 35 25.13 0.37 -10.19
N ALA A 36 24.63 0.05 -8.99
CA ALA A 36 23.80 -1.11 -8.71
C ALA A 36 22.40 -0.71 -8.26
N LEU A 37 21.42 -1.57 -8.57
CA LEU A 37 20.05 -1.42 -8.07
C LEU A 37 19.93 -2.09 -6.70
N LEU A 38 19.42 -1.34 -5.73
CA LEU A 38 19.19 -1.81 -4.37
C LEU A 38 17.72 -1.66 -4.01
N PHE A 39 17.20 -2.65 -3.30
CA PHE A 39 15.79 -2.70 -2.88
C PHE A 39 15.71 -2.58 -1.36
N SER A 40 14.91 -1.63 -0.88
CA SER A 40 14.60 -1.48 0.53
C SER A 40 13.76 -2.66 1.03
N ASP A 41 13.64 -2.82 2.33
CA ASP A 41 12.77 -3.85 2.94
C ASP A 41 11.31 -3.66 2.49
N GLU A 42 10.86 -2.42 2.37
CA GLU A 42 9.52 -2.08 1.89
C GLU A 42 9.33 -2.51 0.44
N GLU A 43 10.32 -2.26 -0.42
CA GLU A 43 10.27 -2.68 -1.81
C GLU A 43 10.36 -4.20 -1.95
N CYS A 44 11.12 -4.87 -1.11
CA CYS A 44 11.16 -6.35 -1.07
C CYS A 44 9.79 -6.93 -0.69
N ALA A 45 9.13 -6.36 0.30
CA ALA A 45 7.78 -6.77 0.70
C ALA A 45 6.78 -6.51 -0.43
N ARG A 46 6.90 -5.39 -1.13
CA ARG A 46 6.08 -5.04 -2.28
C ARG A 46 6.24 -6.05 -3.41
N ILE A 47 7.48 -6.44 -3.70
CA ILE A 47 7.77 -7.46 -4.72
C ILE A 47 7.15 -8.80 -4.35
N ARG A 48 7.21 -9.21 -3.09
CA ARG A 48 6.56 -10.44 -2.62
C ARG A 48 5.05 -10.41 -2.82
N LEU A 49 4.44 -9.27 -2.56
CA LEU A 49 3.00 -9.07 -2.80
C LEU A 49 2.68 -9.18 -4.29
N ILE A 50 3.46 -8.55 -5.15
CA ILE A 50 3.28 -8.62 -6.60
C ILE A 50 3.44 -10.07 -7.09
N CYS A 51 4.40 -10.81 -6.57
CA CYS A 51 4.57 -12.24 -6.88
C CYS A 51 3.30 -13.02 -6.51
N THR A 52 2.72 -12.78 -5.34
CA THR A 52 1.48 -13.44 -4.92
C THR A 52 0.35 -13.11 -5.88
N LEU A 53 0.17 -11.84 -6.22
CA LEU A 53 -0.88 -11.41 -7.14
C LEU A 53 -0.69 -11.99 -8.54
N SER A 54 0.52 -11.98 -9.04
CA SER A 54 0.83 -12.39 -10.41
C SER A 54 0.91 -13.91 -10.56
N TYR A 55 1.60 -14.61 -9.64
CA TYR A 55 1.89 -16.03 -9.77
C TYR A 55 0.88 -16.93 -9.08
N GLU A 56 0.33 -16.52 -7.95
CA GLU A 56 -0.63 -17.34 -7.19
C GLU A 56 -2.08 -17.01 -7.55
N LEU A 57 -2.40 -15.74 -7.75
CA LEU A 57 -3.77 -15.29 -8.04
C LEU A 57 -4.01 -15.02 -9.53
N ASP A 58 -3.01 -15.23 -10.36
CA ASP A 58 -3.10 -15.07 -11.83
C ASP A 58 -3.62 -13.71 -12.28
N ILE A 59 -3.32 -12.66 -11.53
CA ILE A 59 -3.66 -11.29 -11.95
C ILE A 59 -2.83 -10.95 -13.19
N ASP A 60 -3.49 -10.61 -14.28
CA ASP A 60 -2.81 -10.31 -15.54
C ASP A 60 -2.01 -8.99 -15.47
N GLY A 61 -1.04 -8.84 -16.40
CA GLY A 61 -0.14 -7.69 -16.39
C GLY A 61 -0.83 -6.36 -16.63
N GLY A 62 -1.98 -6.34 -17.29
CA GLY A 62 -2.75 -5.11 -17.51
C GLY A 62 -3.56 -4.69 -16.30
N THR A 63 -4.02 -5.67 -15.51
CA THR A 63 -4.81 -5.44 -14.29
C THR A 63 -3.91 -5.16 -13.08
N LEU A 64 -2.71 -5.71 -13.06
CA LEU A 64 -1.79 -5.59 -11.93
C LEU A 64 -1.53 -4.14 -11.49
N PRO A 65 -1.26 -3.17 -12.38
CA PRO A 65 -1.08 -1.78 -11.96
C PRO A 65 -2.31 -1.19 -11.26
N VAL A 66 -3.50 -1.55 -11.69
CA VAL A 66 -4.76 -1.08 -11.06
C VAL A 66 -4.88 -1.63 -9.66
N VAL A 67 -4.66 -2.93 -9.47
CA VAL A 67 -4.69 -3.58 -8.15
C VAL A 67 -3.65 -2.95 -7.22
N MET A 68 -2.43 -2.76 -7.70
CA MET A 68 -1.37 -2.15 -6.91
C MET A 68 -1.70 -0.70 -6.52
N SER A 69 -2.30 0.08 -7.43
CA SER A 69 -2.73 1.43 -7.13
C SER A 69 -3.79 1.45 -6.01
N LEU A 70 -4.76 0.55 -6.06
CA LEU A 70 -5.80 0.44 -5.03
C LEU A 70 -5.21 0.03 -3.68
N LEU A 71 -4.27 -0.90 -3.66
CA LEU A 71 -3.57 -1.34 -2.45
C LEU A 71 -2.74 -0.20 -1.85
N ASP A 72 -2.07 0.60 -2.69
CA ASP A 72 -1.31 1.76 -2.24
C ASP A 72 -2.23 2.81 -1.60
N GLN A 73 -3.38 3.08 -2.19
CA GLN A 73 -4.38 4.00 -1.64
C GLN A 73 -4.92 3.50 -0.30
N LEU A 74 -5.20 2.20 -0.20
CA LEU A 74 -5.67 1.58 1.04
C LEU A 74 -4.61 1.70 2.14
N TYR A 75 -3.36 1.39 1.83
CA TYR A 75 -2.24 1.48 2.76
C TYR A 75 -2.08 2.92 3.25
N ASP A 76 -2.08 3.88 2.34
CA ASP A 76 -1.92 5.31 2.65
C ASP A 76 -3.06 5.81 3.54
N THR A 77 -4.29 5.42 3.23
CA THR A 77 -5.47 5.75 4.03
C THR A 77 -5.38 5.19 5.46
N ARG A 78 -4.91 3.95 5.60
CA ARG A 78 -4.71 3.32 6.91
C ARG A 78 -3.63 4.04 7.71
N GLN A 79 -2.56 4.49 7.07
CA GLN A 79 -1.49 5.24 7.73
C GLN A 79 -2.01 6.59 8.23
N ARG A 80 -2.78 7.29 7.43
CA ARG A 80 -3.40 8.56 7.80
C ARG A 80 -4.38 8.39 8.95
N LEU A 81 -5.20 7.33 8.91
CA LEU A 81 -6.14 7.02 9.99
C LEU A 81 -5.39 6.72 11.30
N SER A 82 -4.35 5.91 11.24
CA SER A 82 -3.52 5.57 12.40
C SER A 82 -2.87 6.83 13.00
N SER A 83 -2.34 7.71 12.14
CA SER A 83 -1.73 8.97 12.56
C SER A 83 -2.75 9.90 13.23
N LEU A 84 -3.95 10.01 12.66
CA LEU A 84 -5.05 10.79 13.22
C LEU A 84 -5.49 10.24 14.57
N THR A 85 -5.63 8.91 14.66
CA THR A 85 -6.02 8.23 15.91
C THR A 85 -5.01 8.53 17.02
N ARG A 86 -3.72 8.48 16.72
CA ARG A 86 -2.67 8.82 17.69
C ARG A 86 -2.72 10.28 18.09
N ALA A 87 -2.96 11.18 17.13
CA ALA A 87 -3.08 12.61 17.41
C ALA A 87 -4.26 12.92 18.33
N VAL A 88 -5.41 12.27 18.11
CA VAL A 88 -6.59 12.40 18.98
C VAL A 88 -6.29 11.82 20.37
N ALA A 89 -5.66 10.65 20.43
CA ALA A 89 -5.32 10.00 21.72
C ALA A 89 -4.36 10.85 22.56
N ALA A 90 -3.58 11.72 21.94
CA ALA A 90 -2.66 12.65 22.63
C ALA A 90 -3.36 13.88 23.23
N GLN A 91 -4.63 14.11 22.89
CA GLN A 91 -5.39 15.26 23.41
C GLN A 91 -6.02 14.92 24.78
N ASP A 92 -6.43 15.97 25.52
CA ASP A 92 -7.16 15.76 26.76
C ASP A 92 -8.56 15.17 26.49
N LYS A 93 -9.19 14.65 27.56
CA LYS A 93 -10.48 13.96 27.43
C LYS A 93 -11.61 14.86 26.96
N THR A 94 -11.58 16.14 27.30
CA THR A 94 -12.59 17.09 26.85
C THR A 94 -12.53 17.29 25.33
N ILE A 95 -11.34 17.43 24.78
CA ILE A 95 -11.12 17.57 23.34
C ILE A 95 -11.50 16.27 22.64
N GLN A 96 -11.08 15.11 23.18
CA GLN A 96 -11.45 13.80 22.64
C GLN A 96 -12.96 13.62 22.55
N ALA A 97 -13.69 13.98 23.61
CA ALA A 97 -15.14 13.87 23.63
C ALA A 97 -15.80 14.77 22.59
N ALA A 98 -15.30 15.99 22.40
CA ALA A 98 -15.79 16.91 21.37
C ALA A 98 -15.58 16.37 19.96
N ILE A 99 -14.41 15.76 19.71
CA ILE A 99 -14.09 15.15 18.41
C ILE A 99 -15.02 13.97 18.13
N VAL A 100 -15.21 13.08 19.12
CA VAL A 100 -16.10 11.91 18.98
C VAL A 100 -17.52 12.33 18.71
N ALA A 101 -18.02 13.35 19.42
CA ALA A 101 -19.37 13.90 19.18
C ALA A 101 -19.52 14.45 17.77
N ALA A 102 -18.53 15.19 17.27
CA ALA A 102 -18.52 15.72 15.91
C ALA A 102 -18.49 14.61 14.85
N MET A 103 -17.72 13.56 15.10
CA MET A 103 -17.65 12.40 14.21
C MET A 103 -18.98 11.67 14.13
N SER A 104 -19.66 11.48 15.26
CA SER A 104 -20.97 10.83 15.30
C SER A 104 -22.01 11.62 14.52
N ALA A 105 -22.02 12.95 14.62
CA ALA A 105 -22.89 13.82 13.85
C ALA A 105 -22.56 13.76 12.36
N GLY A 106 -21.27 13.83 12.00
CA GLY A 106 -20.82 13.72 10.61
C GLY A 106 -21.08 12.33 10.00
N GLY A 107 -20.95 11.27 10.79
CA GLY A 107 -21.28 9.91 10.37
C GLY A 107 -22.75 9.72 10.05
N ALA A 108 -23.66 10.33 10.83
CA ALA A 108 -25.09 10.28 10.59
C ALA A 108 -25.48 11.00 9.27
N GLU A 109 -24.85 12.14 8.99
CA GLU A 109 -25.05 12.86 7.73
C GLU A 109 -24.51 12.05 6.53
N SER A 110 -23.36 11.43 6.67
CA SER A 110 -22.76 10.60 5.64
C SER A 110 -23.63 9.39 5.29
N ASP A 111 -24.23 8.75 6.27
CA ASP A 111 -25.15 7.64 6.08
C ASP A 111 -26.44 8.05 5.36
N ARG A 112 -26.93 9.26 5.59
CA ARG A 112 -28.08 9.80 4.86
C ARG A 112 -27.78 10.02 3.38
N ASP A 113 -26.58 10.46 3.06
CA ASP A 113 -26.13 10.68 1.68
C ASP A 113 -25.92 9.36 0.93
N ARG A 114 -25.83 8.25 1.65
CA ARG A 114 -25.64 6.91 1.10
C ARG A 114 -26.91 6.10 0.96
N GLU A 115 -28.07 6.70 1.03
CA GLU A 115 -29.31 5.96 0.83
C GLU A 115 -29.28 5.24 -0.52
N PRO A 116 -29.61 3.93 -0.54
CA PRO A 116 -29.62 3.19 -1.78
C PRO A 116 -30.67 3.77 -2.72
N ARG A 117 -30.24 4.07 -3.92
CA ARG A 117 -31.18 4.43 -4.99
C ARG A 117 -32.02 3.20 -5.32
N SER A 118 -33.21 3.23 -4.92
CA SER A 118 -34.19 2.23 -5.32
C SER A 118 -34.61 2.41 -6.78
#